data_8f6f5b554678d41708d503ff5b165bb2
#
_entry.id   8f6f5b554678d41708d503ff5b165bb2
#
_cell.length_a   1.000
_cell.length_b   1.000
_cell.length_c   1.000
_cell.angle_alpha   90.00
_cell.angle_beta   90.00
_cell.angle_gamma   90.00
#
_symmetry.space_group_name_H-M   'P 1'
#
loop_
_entity.id
_entity.type
_entity.pdbx_description
1 polymer ?
#
loop_
_entity_poly.entity_id
_entity_poly.type
_entity_poly.pdbx_seq_one_letter_code
_entity_poly.pdbx_strand_id
1 'polypeptide(L)'
;MIHVIGVGPGRPEWVPQATHDIVAQCDAIVGSSRVLHLFPELRKGSYHLSGDMVQSLQLVANLLEENMVVGVLVSGDPGFFSFLAALRREFTEEVINAHPGLSAVQFAFARAGIPWQDASFASVHGRDLASLPRTILKPLAVLTGGNNTPQKVAQLLLERGINPRISVGNSLCYPEEVWETLDAEQLARYPQPLSNAILIIYPTFPQNPWQDNALRIGIPDREFIRGEVPMTKAEIRVQVLAKAQISLHDHILDVGAGTGSIAIEAAALAGEGIVYAVENDPEAQELIRANQRKFAVSNLQLVAGTAPEIFARIPPVDVCIIGGSRGRLAAIIEKAPLVQGGRLVMTAVTLENTLKGLEALERLNFADIETISIQAVRWPKISDLHMAQSLNQIFITSARKGGEL
;
A
#
# COMPACT_ATOMS: atom_id res chain seq x y z
N MET A 1 -28.51 23.02 13.09
CA MET A 1 -28.57 21.58 12.74
C MET A 1 -28.11 21.40 11.30
N ILE A 2 -27.31 20.40 11.02
CA ILE A 2 -26.80 20.10 9.67
C ILE A 2 -27.38 18.76 9.20
N HIS A 3 -27.97 18.73 8.01
CA HIS A 3 -28.30 17.51 7.27
C HIS A 3 -27.28 17.34 6.13
N VAL A 4 -26.47 16.29 6.16
CA VAL A 4 -25.56 15.95 5.04
C VAL A 4 -26.24 14.90 4.18
N ILE A 5 -26.59 15.29 2.97
CA ILE A 5 -27.57 14.55 2.16
C ILE A 5 -26.88 14.03 0.88
N GLY A 6 -26.80 12.71 0.74
CA GLY A 6 -26.33 12.06 -0.47
C GLY A 6 -27.37 12.11 -1.58
N VAL A 7 -27.01 12.69 -2.73
CA VAL A 7 -27.94 12.82 -3.86
C VAL A 7 -27.63 11.82 -5.00
N GLY A 8 -26.86 10.80 -4.70
CA GLY A 8 -26.52 9.79 -5.70
C GLY A 8 -25.56 10.30 -6.77
N PRO A 9 -25.55 9.69 -7.97
CA PRO A 9 -24.60 9.99 -9.06
C PRO A 9 -24.81 11.35 -9.73
N GLY A 10 -25.85 12.09 -9.32
CA GLY A 10 -26.13 13.42 -9.86
C GLY A 10 -27.18 13.42 -10.99
N ARG A 11 -28.07 12.44 -11.00
CA ARG A 11 -29.24 12.39 -11.91
C ARG A 11 -30.55 12.28 -11.12
N PRO A 12 -31.61 12.99 -11.56
CA PRO A 12 -32.89 13.00 -10.85
C PRO A 12 -33.49 11.61 -10.63
N GLU A 13 -33.31 10.69 -11.57
CA GLU A 13 -33.88 9.33 -11.51
C GLU A 13 -33.30 8.49 -10.34
N TRP A 14 -32.16 8.91 -9.81
CA TRP A 14 -31.49 8.24 -8.68
C TRP A 14 -31.63 8.99 -7.38
N VAL A 15 -32.39 10.08 -7.31
CA VAL A 15 -32.70 10.82 -6.09
C VAL A 15 -34.02 10.30 -5.52
N PRO A 16 -34.01 9.58 -4.37
CA PRO A 16 -35.23 9.08 -3.75
C PRO A 16 -36.16 10.22 -3.31
N GLN A 17 -37.47 9.98 -3.29
CA GLN A 17 -38.44 10.95 -2.77
C GLN A 17 -38.11 11.38 -1.34
N ALA A 18 -37.69 10.46 -0.50
CA ALA A 18 -37.25 10.76 0.88
C ALA A 18 -36.15 11.82 0.94
N THR A 19 -35.27 11.89 -0.07
CA THR A 19 -34.24 12.94 -0.17
C THR A 19 -34.87 14.30 -0.43
N HIS A 20 -35.86 14.40 -1.33
CA HIS A 20 -36.61 15.64 -1.56
C HIS A 20 -37.35 16.10 -0.30
N ASP A 21 -37.92 15.16 0.44
CA ASP A 21 -38.68 15.47 1.70
C ASP A 21 -37.73 16.05 2.77
N ILE A 22 -36.49 15.55 2.87
CA ILE A 22 -35.48 16.08 3.80
C ILE A 22 -34.99 17.45 3.35
N VAL A 23 -34.73 17.61 2.06
CA VAL A 23 -34.29 18.89 1.47
C VAL A 23 -35.35 19.97 1.68
N ALA A 24 -36.65 19.63 1.58
CA ALA A 24 -37.74 20.55 1.82
C ALA A 24 -37.85 21.06 3.26
N GLN A 25 -37.30 20.33 4.22
CA GLN A 25 -37.30 20.69 5.67
C GLN A 25 -36.13 21.63 6.03
N CYS A 26 -35.17 21.81 5.14
CA CYS A 26 -34.01 22.69 5.39
C CYS A 26 -34.34 24.14 5.04
N ASP A 27 -33.81 25.09 5.84
CA ASP A 27 -33.93 26.53 5.60
C ASP A 27 -32.95 27.02 4.54
N ALA A 28 -31.76 26.41 4.52
CA ALA A 28 -30.68 26.68 3.56
C ALA A 28 -30.10 25.41 2.97
N ILE A 29 -29.83 25.44 1.68
CA ILE A 29 -29.23 24.32 0.94
C ILE A 29 -27.87 24.73 0.41
N VAL A 30 -26.84 23.94 0.71
CA VAL A 30 -25.46 24.18 0.32
C VAL A 30 -25.00 23.03 -0.55
N GLY A 31 -24.40 23.28 -1.70
CA GLY A 31 -23.91 22.23 -2.59
C GLY A 31 -23.12 22.77 -3.77
N SER A 32 -22.49 21.87 -4.54
CA SER A 32 -21.90 22.26 -5.83
C SER A 32 -23.01 22.56 -6.84
N SER A 33 -22.71 23.37 -7.85
CA SER A 33 -23.67 23.69 -8.93
C SER A 33 -24.33 22.44 -9.50
N ARG A 34 -23.56 21.37 -9.68
CA ARG A 34 -24.00 20.09 -10.23
C ARG A 34 -25.10 19.43 -9.40
N VAL A 35 -24.98 19.42 -8.06
CA VAL A 35 -25.98 18.78 -7.20
C VAL A 35 -27.18 19.70 -6.93
N LEU A 36 -26.97 21.01 -6.89
CA LEU A 36 -28.08 21.98 -6.74
C LEU A 36 -29.05 21.94 -7.92
N HIS A 37 -28.59 21.67 -9.14
CA HIS A 37 -29.46 21.52 -10.32
C HIS A 37 -30.45 20.36 -10.24
N LEU A 38 -30.24 19.39 -9.33
CA LEU A 38 -31.20 18.29 -9.12
C LEU A 38 -32.49 18.73 -8.41
N PHE A 39 -32.50 19.94 -7.85
CA PHE A 39 -33.61 20.49 -7.06
C PHE A 39 -34.02 21.85 -7.61
N PRO A 40 -34.58 21.93 -8.83
CA PRO A 40 -34.92 23.20 -9.48
C PRO A 40 -36.02 23.97 -8.74
N GLU A 41 -36.82 23.30 -7.90
CA GLU A 41 -37.88 23.86 -7.08
C GLU A 41 -37.35 24.67 -5.88
N LEU A 42 -36.08 24.52 -5.53
CA LEU A 42 -35.46 25.24 -4.40
C LEU A 42 -35.23 26.71 -4.78
N ARG A 43 -36.25 27.51 -4.51
CA ARG A 43 -36.21 28.98 -4.77
C ARG A 43 -35.64 29.80 -3.60
N LYS A 44 -35.38 29.17 -2.44
CA LYS A 44 -34.92 29.83 -1.21
C LYS A 44 -33.57 29.28 -0.77
N GLY A 45 -32.61 30.17 -0.43
CA GLY A 45 -31.43 29.84 0.35
C GLY A 45 -30.53 28.77 -0.25
N SER A 46 -30.32 28.75 -1.58
CA SER A 46 -29.31 27.86 -2.17
C SER A 46 -27.95 28.55 -2.28
N TYR A 47 -26.93 27.91 -1.72
CA TYR A 47 -25.56 28.45 -1.64
C TYR A 47 -24.57 27.50 -2.31
N HIS A 48 -23.68 28.06 -3.09
CA HIS A 48 -22.67 27.27 -3.80
C HIS A 48 -21.46 26.98 -2.92
N LEU A 49 -21.10 25.72 -2.80
CA LEU A 49 -19.81 25.32 -2.25
C LEU A 49 -18.69 25.73 -3.19
N SER A 50 -17.69 26.44 -2.69
CA SER A 50 -16.46 26.71 -3.41
C SER A 50 -15.58 25.45 -3.46
N GLY A 51 -14.56 25.45 -4.34
CA GLY A 51 -13.52 24.42 -4.31
C GLY A 51 -12.60 24.50 -3.07
N ASP A 52 -12.72 25.59 -2.30
CA ASP A 52 -11.96 25.82 -1.05
C ASP A 52 -12.74 25.23 0.14
N MET A 53 -12.09 24.30 0.84
CA MET A 53 -12.65 23.61 2.00
C MET A 53 -12.92 24.58 3.16
N VAL A 54 -12.02 25.55 3.41
CA VAL A 54 -12.14 26.49 4.54
C VAL A 54 -13.32 27.43 4.31
N GLN A 55 -13.44 27.99 3.09
CA GLN A 55 -14.57 28.85 2.72
C GLN A 55 -15.92 28.10 2.79
N SER A 56 -15.92 26.82 2.40
CA SER A 56 -17.11 25.98 2.44
C SER A 56 -17.56 25.69 3.88
N LEU A 57 -16.63 25.44 4.79
CA LEU A 57 -16.94 25.25 6.22
C LEU A 57 -17.42 26.55 6.85
N GLN A 58 -16.78 27.70 6.54
CA GLN A 58 -17.21 29.01 7.03
C GLN A 58 -18.61 29.39 6.58
N LEU A 59 -18.97 29.07 5.33
CA LEU A 59 -20.33 29.27 4.83
C LEU A 59 -21.37 28.52 5.66
N VAL A 60 -21.08 27.23 5.96
CA VAL A 60 -21.98 26.42 6.80
C VAL A 60 -22.06 26.99 8.23
N ALA A 61 -20.94 27.44 8.80
CA ALA A 61 -20.90 28.05 10.13
C ALA A 61 -21.78 29.31 10.19
N ASN A 62 -21.64 30.21 9.23
CA ASN A 62 -22.43 31.45 9.18
C ASN A 62 -23.94 31.17 9.12
N LEU A 63 -24.39 30.19 8.33
CA LEU A 63 -25.79 29.79 8.25
C LEU A 63 -26.32 29.17 9.55
N LEU A 64 -25.46 28.47 10.30
CA LEU A 64 -25.82 27.93 11.62
C LEU A 64 -25.94 29.04 12.67
N GLU A 65 -25.12 30.08 12.62
CA GLU A 65 -25.21 31.26 13.48
C GLU A 65 -26.52 32.01 13.26
N GLU A 66 -27.08 31.96 12.06
CA GLU A 66 -28.43 32.48 11.75
C GLU A 66 -29.56 31.55 12.21
N ASN A 67 -29.24 30.48 12.97
CA ASN A 67 -30.17 29.45 13.46
C ASN A 67 -30.90 28.67 12.37
N MET A 68 -30.32 28.56 11.17
CA MET A 68 -30.90 27.83 10.05
C MET A 68 -30.67 26.32 10.17
N VAL A 69 -31.61 25.54 9.67
CA VAL A 69 -31.42 24.11 9.38
C VAL A 69 -30.74 23.99 8.03
N VAL A 70 -29.49 23.56 8.01
CA VAL A 70 -28.65 23.57 6.81
C VAL A 70 -28.60 22.18 6.17
N GLY A 71 -29.05 22.07 4.92
CA GLY A 71 -28.90 20.87 4.08
C GLY A 71 -27.63 20.96 3.22
N VAL A 72 -26.67 20.09 3.46
CA VAL A 72 -25.44 20.02 2.65
C VAL A 72 -25.57 18.86 1.67
N LEU A 73 -25.77 19.19 0.39
CA LEU A 73 -25.89 18.21 -0.68
C LEU A 73 -24.51 17.74 -1.15
N VAL A 74 -24.30 16.44 -1.17
CA VAL A 74 -23.07 15.81 -1.65
C VAL A 74 -23.38 14.78 -2.73
N SER A 75 -22.56 14.71 -3.76
CA SER A 75 -22.67 13.65 -4.78
C SER A 75 -22.28 12.30 -4.15
N GLY A 76 -22.99 11.24 -4.54
CA GLY A 76 -22.79 9.91 -3.98
C GLY A 76 -23.33 9.77 -2.57
N ASP A 77 -22.58 9.11 -1.70
CA ASP A 77 -22.89 8.85 -0.31
C ASP A 77 -22.07 9.74 0.63
N PRO A 78 -22.66 10.35 1.69
CA PRO A 78 -21.93 11.20 2.62
C PRO A 78 -20.82 10.49 3.37
N GLY A 79 -20.95 9.20 3.65
CA GLY A 79 -19.97 8.39 4.38
C GLY A 79 -18.78 7.94 3.52
N PHE A 80 -18.81 8.20 2.20
CA PHE A 80 -17.80 7.67 1.30
C PHE A 80 -16.98 8.77 0.59
N PHE A 81 -15.78 9.08 1.12
CA PHE A 81 -14.86 10.12 0.62
C PHE A 81 -15.54 11.47 0.32
N SER A 82 -16.36 11.92 1.23
CA SER A 82 -17.23 13.08 1.07
C SER A 82 -16.91 14.19 2.08
N PHE A 83 -17.61 15.32 1.95
CA PHE A 83 -17.51 16.49 2.82
C PHE A 83 -17.88 16.22 4.28
N LEU A 84 -18.65 15.16 4.57
CA LEU A 84 -19.04 14.77 5.93
C LEU A 84 -17.85 14.68 6.90
N ALA A 85 -16.71 14.13 6.44
CA ALA A 85 -15.52 14.00 7.28
C ALA A 85 -14.92 15.35 7.70
N ALA A 86 -15.05 16.39 6.88
CA ALA A 86 -14.62 17.75 7.20
C ALA A 86 -15.61 18.41 8.16
N LEU A 87 -16.90 18.27 7.90
CA LEU A 87 -17.95 18.80 8.77
C LEU A 87 -17.87 18.23 10.19
N ARG A 88 -17.63 16.91 10.34
CA ARG A 88 -17.50 16.28 11.67
C ARG A 88 -16.25 16.71 12.44
N ARG A 89 -15.21 17.20 11.78
CA ARG A 89 -14.03 17.78 12.44
C ARG A 89 -14.28 19.19 12.95
N GLU A 90 -15.12 19.95 12.24
CA GLU A 90 -15.42 21.35 12.57
C GLU A 90 -16.60 21.47 13.52
N PHE A 91 -17.63 20.62 13.36
CA PHE A 91 -18.88 20.70 14.14
C PHE A 91 -19.05 19.49 15.03
N THR A 92 -19.78 19.64 16.14
CA THR A 92 -20.07 18.55 17.08
C THR A 92 -21.02 17.51 16.46
N GLU A 93 -20.91 16.26 16.89
CA GLU A 93 -21.74 15.14 16.34
C GLU A 93 -23.25 15.35 16.53
N GLU A 94 -23.66 16.03 17.60
CA GLU A 94 -25.06 16.30 17.92
C GLU A 94 -25.76 17.20 16.89
N VAL A 95 -24.98 17.92 16.08
CA VAL A 95 -25.51 18.88 15.09
C VAL A 95 -25.66 18.25 13.70
N ILE A 96 -25.08 17.06 13.45
CA ILE A 96 -24.95 16.49 12.10
C ILE A 96 -25.78 15.21 11.94
N ASN A 97 -26.72 15.23 11.00
CA ASN A 97 -27.49 14.09 10.53
C ASN A 97 -27.06 13.72 9.10
N ALA A 98 -26.55 12.52 8.88
CA ALA A 98 -26.16 12.03 7.55
C ALA A 98 -27.27 11.17 6.93
N HIS A 99 -27.60 11.45 5.67
CA HIS A 99 -28.60 10.72 4.89
C HIS A 99 -27.93 10.03 3.70
N PRO A 100 -28.05 8.69 3.56
CA PRO A 100 -27.30 7.94 2.55
C PRO A 100 -27.74 8.27 1.14
N GLY A 101 -26.82 8.07 0.19
CA GLY A 101 -27.06 8.14 -1.25
C GLY A 101 -26.29 7.06 -1.99
N LEU A 102 -26.66 6.79 -3.24
CA LEU A 102 -25.96 5.81 -4.06
C LEU A 102 -24.60 6.37 -4.52
N SER A 103 -23.51 5.70 -4.16
CA SER A 103 -22.15 6.12 -4.55
C SER A 103 -21.80 5.66 -5.97
N ALA A 104 -20.88 6.38 -6.62
CA ALA A 104 -20.30 5.96 -7.91
C ALA A 104 -19.64 4.57 -7.83
N VAL A 105 -19.14 4.18 -6.65
CA VAL A 105 -18.57 2.86 -6.42
C VAL A 105 -19.60 1.75 -6.60
N GLN A 106 -20.80 1.91 -6.04
CA GLN A 106 -21.87 0.92 -6.20
C GLN A 106 -22.24 0.74 -7.68
N PHE A 107 -22.32 1.83 -8.44
CA PHE A 107 -22.55 1.76 -9.89
C PHE A 107 -21.41 1.06 -10.62
N ALA A 108 -20.15 1.37 -10.28
CA ALA A 108 -19.00 0.75 -10.92
C ALA A 108 -18.97 -0.77 -10.67
N PHE A 109 -19.21 -1.22 -9.44
CA PHE A 109 -19.27 -2.65 -9.14
C PHE A 109 -20.45 -3.35 -9.78
N ALA A 110 -21.62 -2.69 -9.88
CA ALA A 110 -22.76 -3.21 -10.62
C ALA A 110 -22.45 -3.35 -12.13
N ARG A 111 -21.77 -2.37 -12.75
CA ARG A 111 -21.30 -2.46 -14.14
C ARG A 111 -20.26 -3.57 -14.33
N ALA A 112 -19.35 -3.75 -13.36
CA ALA A 112 -18.36 -4.82 -13.38
C ALA A 112 -18.97 -6.22 -13.18
N GLY A 113 -20.17 -6.32 -12.64
CA GLY A 113 -20.84 -7.59 -12.32
C GLY A 113 -20.16 -8.38 -11.21
N ILE A 114 -19.46 -7.70 -10.28
CA ILE A 114 -18.75 -8.34 -9.17
C ILE A 114 -19.23 -7.79 -7.82
N PRO A 115 -19.23 -8.61 -6.74
CA PRO A 115 -19.53 -8.12 -5.41
C PRO A 115 -18.41 -7.22 -4.87
N TRP A 116 -18.78 -6.25 -4.02
CA TRP A 116 -17.85 -5.25 -3.46
C TRP A 116 -17.59 -5.38 -1.97
N GLN A 117 -18.22 -6.35 -1.31
CA GLN A 117 -18.06 -6.62 0.12
C GLN A 117 -16.61 -6.87 0.57
N ASP A 118 -15.81 -7.49 -0.32
CA ASP A 118 -14.41 -7.81 -0.06
C ASP A 118 -13.45 -6.85 -0.77
N ALA A 119 -13.95 -5.78 -1.39
CA ALA A 119 -13.14 -4.82 -2.11
C ALA A 119 -12.41 -3.86 -1.15
N SER A 120 -11.30 -3.33 -1.61
CA SER A 120 -10.61 -2.19 -1.00
C SER A 120 -10.98 -0.90 -1.71
N PHE A 121 -10.87 0.23 -1.00
CA PHE A 121 -11.28 1.54 -1.51
C PHE A 121 -10.20 2.58 -1.29
N ALA A 122 -9.92 3.37 -2.31
CA ALA A 122 -9.00 4.49 -2.23
C ALA A 122 -9.55 5.71 -2.99
N SER A 123 -9.10 6.89 -2.62
CA SER A 123 -9.39 8.12 -3.35
C SER A 123 -8.09 8.89 -3.54
N VAL A 124 -7.76 9.18 -4.79
CA VAL A 124 -6.64 10.04 -5.17
C VAL A 124 -7.12 11.43 -5.64
N HIS A 125 -8.42 11.70 -5.51
CA HIS A 125 -8.97 13.03 -5.78
C HIS A 125 -8.43 14.03 -4.73
N GLY A 126 -7.57 14.96 -5.17
CA GLY A 126 -6.94 15.93 -4.27
C GLY A 126 -5.94 15.35 -3.26
N ARG A 127 -5.43 14.13 -3.49
CA ARG A 127 -4.47 13.44 -2.63
C ARG A 127 -3.25 12.99 -3.43
N ASP A 128 -2.18 12.61 -2.75
CA ASP A 128 -1.00 12.04 -3.40
C ASP A 128 -1.30 10.66 -3.98
N LEU A 129 -0.86 10.41 -5.22
CA LEU A 129 -0.91 9.10 -5.87
C LEU A 129 -0.14 8.03 -5.08
N ALA A 130 0.92 8.43 -4.37
CA ALA A 130 1.70 7.53 -3.52
C ALA A 130 0.87 6.88 -2.40
N SER A 131 -0.29 7.47 -2.03
CA SER A 131 -1.24 6.92 -1.06
C SER A 131 -1.97 5.65 -1.53
N LEU A 132 -1.88 5.29 -2.82
CA LEU A 132 -2.44 4.04 -3.31
C LEU A 132 -1.69 2.84 -2.73
N PRO A 133 -2.42 1.79 -2.31
CA PRO A 133 -1.81 0.55 -1.84
C PRO A 133 -0.75 0.04 -2.82
N ARG A 134 0.39 -0.41 -2.31
CA ARG A 134 1.45 -0.97 -3.16
C ARG A 134 1.09 -2.37 -3.66
N THR A 135 0.29 -3.09 -2.87
CA THR A 135 -0.14 -4.45 -3.16
C THR A 135 -1.66 -4.49 -3.34
N ILE A 136 -2.13 -5.07 -4.44
CA ILE A 136 -3.55 -5.18 -4.78
C ILE A 136 -3.96 -6.65 -4.69
N LEU A 137 -4.36 -7.07 -3.50
CA LEU A 137 -4.77 -8.46 -3.20
C LEU A 137 -6.27 -8.71 -3.43
N LYS A 138 -7.05 -7.64 -3.49
CA LYS A 138 -8.51 -7.62 -3.64
C LYS A 138 -8.89 -6.60 -4.70
N PRO A 139 -10.08 -6.67 -5.32
CA PRO A 139 -10.53 -5.60 -6.18
C PRO A 139 -10.41 -4.25 -5.45
N LEU A 140 -9.68 -3.31 -6.05
CA LEU A 140 -9.44 -1.99 -5.49
C LEU A 140 -10.23 -0.96 -6.31
N ALA A 141 -11.22 -0.34 -5.67
CA ALA A 141 -11.91 0.80 -6.27
C ALA A 141 -11.16 2.10 -5.98
N VAL A 142 -10.82 2.85 -7.02
CA VAL A 142 -10.09 4.12 -6.91
C VAL A 142 -10.90 5.26 -7.50
N LEU A 143 -11.23 6.25 -6.66
CA LEU A 143 -11.80 7.51 -7.12
C LEU A 143 -10.67 8.43 -7.63
N THR A 144 -10.74 8.82 -8.90
CA THR A 144 -9.80 9.75 -9.53
C THR A 144 -10.41 11.13 -9.68
N GLY A 145 -9.58 12.14 -9.91
CA GLY A 145 -10.06 13.51 -10.17
C GLY A 145 -8.96 14.56 -9.99
N GLY A 146 -9.23 15.76 -10.47
CA GLY A 146 -8.25 16.82 -10.52
C GLY A 146 -7.04 16.44 -11.38
N ASN A 147 -5.84 16.58 -10.82
CA ASN A 147 -4.58 16.24 -11.51
C ASN A 147 -4.29 14.73 -11.56
N ASN A 148 -5.02 13.92 -10.80
CA ASN A 148 -4.81 12.46 -10.70
C ASN A 148 -5.82 11.74 -11.59
N THR A 149 -5.47 11.64 -12.87
CA THR A 149 -6.28 10.98 -13.89
C THR A 149 -6.11 9.46 -13.87
N PRO A 150 -7.04 8.68 -14.45
CA PRO A 150 -6.89 7.25 -14.68
C PRO A 150 -5.57 6.87 -15.33
N GLN A 151 -5.13 7.64 -16.32
CA GLN A 151 -3.86 7.40 -17.02
C GLN A 151 -2.66 7.50 -16.07
N LYS A 152 -2.65 8.48 -15.16
CA LYS A 152 -1.57 8.63 -14.16
C LYS A 152 -1.58 7.49 -13.13
N VAL A 153 -2.75 7.01 -12.73
CA VAL A 153 -2.86 5.82 -11.89
C VAL A 153 -2.26 4.61 -12.60
N ALA A 154 -2.59 4.41 -13.87
CA ALA A 154 -2.04 3.31 -14.68
C ALA A 154 -0.51 3.43 -14.83
N GLN A 155 0.02 4.63 -15.08
CA GLN A 155 1.47 4.88 -15.15
C GLN A 155 2.17 4.50 -13.83
N LEU A 156 1.61 4.92 -12.68
CA LEU A 156 2.16 4.54 -11.36
C LEU A 156 2.19 3.02 -11.17
N LEU A 157 1.15 2.29 -11.61
CA LEU A 157 1.13 0.83 -11.51
C LEU A 157 2.22 0.18 -12.38
N LEU A 158 2.44 0.70 -13.59
CA LEU A 158 3.52 0.25 -14.47
C LEU A 158 4.91 0.56 -13.89
N GLU A 159 5.10 1.73 -13.29
CA GLU A 159 6.34 2.09 -12.56
C GLU A 159 6.61 1.14 -11.38
N ARG A 160 5.54 0.63 -10.74
CA ARG A 160 5.62 -0.40 -9.70
C ARG A 160 5.82 -1.82 -10.26
N GLY A 161 5.94 -1.99 -11.59
CA GLY A 161 6.18 -3.26 -12.25
C GLY A 161 4.94 -4.16 -12.38
N ILE A 162 3.74 -3.61 -12.23
CA ILE A 162 2.48 -4.36 -12.35
C ILE A 162 1.62 -3.83 -13.51
N ASN A 163 1.04 -4.76 -14.29
CA ASN A 163 0.12 -4.44 -15.39
C ASN A 163 -1.25 -5.10 -15.14
N PRO A 164 -2.03 -4.61 -14.17
CA PRO A 164 -3.32 -5.19 -13.83
C PRO A 164 -4.38 -4.88 -14.89
N ARG A 165 -5.40 -5.73 -14.92
CA ARG A 165 -6.67 -5.43 -15.58
C ARG A 165 -7.40 -4.35 -14.78
N ILE A 166 -7.98 -3.36 -15.46
CA ILE A 166 -8.64 -2.19 -14.86
C ILE A 166 -9.93 -1.93 -15.58
N SER A 167 -11.06 -1.92 -14.87
CA SER A 167 -12.31 -1.36 -15.40
C SER A 167 -12.36 0.13 -15.09
N VAL A 168 -12.67 0.93 -16.09
CA VAL A 168 -12.76 2.39 -16.01
C VAL A 168 -14.20 2.82 -16.23
N GLY A 169 -14.78 3.49 -15.25
CA GLY A 169 -16.07 4.14 -15.35
C GLY A 169 -15.90 5.65 -15.33
N ASN A 170 -16.09 6.32 -16.45
CA ASN A 170 -16.09 7.77 -16.53
C ASN A 170 -17.51 8.29 -16.76
N SER A 171 -17.91 9.34 -16.06
CA SER A 171 -19.25 9.92 -16.14
C SER A 171 -20.37 8.89 -15.95
N LEU A 172 -20.22 7.98 -14.98
CA LEU A 172 -21.21 6.93 -14.73
C LEU A 172 -22.61 7.51 -14.52
N CYS A 173 -23.60 6.87 -15.11
CA CYS A 173 -25.02 7.26 -15.14
C CYS A 173 -25.33 8.50 -16.01
N TYR A 174 -24.38 9.14 -16.66
CA TYR A 174 -24.62 10.24 -17.59
C TYR A 174 -24.69 9.74 -19.05
N PRO A 175 -25.27 10.51 -19.98
CA PRO A 175 -25.35 10.13 -21.41
C PRO A 175 -23.99 9.87 -22.05
N GLU A 176 -22.94 10.55 -21.55
CA GLU A 176 -21.56 10.41 -21.99
C GLU A 176 -20.78 9.34 -21.18
N GLU A 177 -21.49 8.41 -20.54
CA GLU A 177 -20.87 7.32 -19.79
C GLU A 177 -19.90 6.52 -20.67
N VAL A 178 -18.69 6.35 -20.19
CA VAL A 178 -17.71 5.42 -20.74
C VAL A 178 -17.46 4.33 -19.71
N TRP A 179 -17.62 3.07 -20.12
CA TRP A 179 -17.29 1.91 -19.34
C TRP A 179 -16.45 0.94 -20.16
N GLU A 180 -15.19 0.79 -19.83
CA GLU A 180 -14.25 -0.08 -20.52
C GLU A 180 -13.39 -0.86 -19.54
N THR A 181 -12.89 -2.01 -19.99
CA THR A 181 -11.92 -2.81 -19.22
C THR A 181 -10.66 -2.97 -20.04
N LEU A 182 -9.56 -2.46 -19.54
CA LEU A 182 -8.26 -2.33 -20.16
C LEU A 182 -7.18 -2.90 -19.25
N ASP A 183 -5.97 -3.15 -19.74
CA ASP A 183 -4.81 -3.29 -18.88
C ASP A 183 -4.16 -1.92 -18.59
N ALA A 184 -3.20 -1.88 -17.65
CA ALA A 184 -2.57 -0.62 -17.27
C ALA A 184 -1.79 0.03 -18.42
N GLU A 185 -1.18 -0.75 -19.34
CA GLU A 185 -0.48 -0.20 -20.51
C GLU A 185 -1.44 0.49 -21.47
N GLN A 186 -2.59 -0.14 -21.76
CA GLN A 186 -3.64 0.42 -22.59
C GLN A 186 -4.23 1.68 -21.97
N LEU A 187 -4.51 1.66 -20.66
CA LEU A 187 -5.08 2.80 -19.95
C LEU A 187 -4.10 3.97 -19.86
N ALA A 188 -2.80 3.72 -19.63
CA ALA A 188 -1.78 4.77 -19.60
C ALA A 188 -1.68 5.53 -20.95
N ARG A 189 -2.00 4.86 -22.07
CA ARG A 189 -1.99 5.43 -23.44
C ARG A 189 -3.39 5.82 -23.94
N TYR A 190 -4.40 5.79 -23.06
CA TYR A 190 -5.78 6.07 -23.46
C TYR A 190 -5.88 7.49 -24.04
N PRO A 191 -6.41 7.65 -25.29
CA PRO A 191 -6.26 8.89 -26.04
C PRO A 191 -7.15 10.02 -25.56
N GLN A 192 -8.26 9.70 -24.89
CA GLN A 192 -9.23 10.69 -24.44
C GLN A 192 -8.96 11.08 -22.99
N PRO A 193 -9.14 12.35 -22.60
CA PRO A 193 -9.02 12.75 -21.21
C PRO A 193 -10.19 12.14 -20.41
N LEU A 194 -9.84 11.37 -19.39
CA LEU A 194 -10.78 10.85 -18.41
C LEU A 194 -10.68 11.71 -17.14
N SER A 195 -11.80 12.31 -16.74
CA SER A 195 -11.88 13.16 -15.55
C SER A 195 -12.99 12.67 -14.63
N ASN A 196 -12.76 12.69 -13.32
CA ASN A 196 -13.72 12.22 -12.33
C ASN A 196 -14.19 10.77 -12.59
N ALA A 197 -13.24 9.91 -12.92
CA ALA A 197 -13.51 8.52 -13.19
C ALA A 197 -13.34 7.68 -11.93
N ILE A 198 -14.00 6.53 -11.94
CA ILE A 198 -13.77 5.46 -10.98
C ILE A 198 -13.08 4.30 -11.69
N LEU A 199 -12.06 3.77 -11.05
CA LEU A 199 -11.36 2.58 -11.49
C LEU A 199 -11.71 1.41 -10.60
N ILE A 200 -11.87 0.21 -11.18
CA ILE A 200 -11.79 -1.05 -10.45
C ILE A 200 -10.53 -1.73 -10.93
N ILE A 201 -9.51 -1.76 -10.10
CA ILE A 201 -8.24 -2.44 -10.37
C ILE A 201 -8.40 -3.86 -9.86
N TYR A 202 -8.31 -4.82 -10.78
CA TYR A 202 -8.41 -6.23 -10.40
C TYR A 202 -7.09 -6.73 -9.84
N PRO A 203 -7.13 -7.64 -8.85
CA PRO A 203 -5.92 -8.25 -8.35
C PRO A 203 -5.19 -8.95 -9.49
N THR A 204 -3.91 -8.75 -9.57
CA THR A 204 -3.06 -9.53 -10.45
C THR A 204 -2.71 -10.81 -9.74
N PHE A 205 -3.39 -11.91 -10.08
CA PHE A 205 -2.95 -13.24 -9.67
C PHE A 205 -1.88 -13.71 -10.66
N PRO A 206 -0.64 -13.84 -10.23
CA PRO A 206 0.39 -14.37 -11.10
C PRO A 206 0.06 -15.82 -11.45
N GLN A 207 0.35 -16.22 -12.69
CA GLN A 207 0.18 -17.61 -13.16
C GLN A 207 1.09 -18.62 -12.43
N ASN A 208 2.02 -18.13 -11.62
CA ASN A 208 2.89 -18.90 -10.77
C ASN A 208 2.34 -18.87 -9.32
N PRO A 209 2.06 -20.01 -8.67
CA PRO A 209 1.57 -20.04 -7.29
C PRO A 209 2.52 -19.38 -6.27
N TRP A 210 3.79 -19.12 -6.64
CA TRP A 210 4.76 -18.39 -5.84
C TRP A 210 4.71 -16.87 -6.05
N GLN A 211 3.94 -16.40 -7.02
CA GLN A 211 3.66 -14.98 -7.30
C GLN A 211 2.35 -14.51 -6.66
N ASP A 212 1.60 -15.40 -6.05
CA ASP A 212 0.44 -15.06 -5.24
C ASP A 212 0.95 -14.37 -3.97
N ASN A 213 0.67 -13.08 -3.81
CA ASN A 213 1.03 -12.25 -2.64
C ASN A 213 0.38 -12.70 -1.32
N ALA A 214 -0.18 -13.90 -1.26
CA ALA A 214 -0.52 -14.53 -0.01
C ALA A 214 0.79 -14.82 0.75
N LEU A 215 0.93 -14.23 1.94
CA LEU A 215 1.95 -14.43 2.97
C LEU A 215 2.68 -15.78 2.83
N ARG A 216 3.68 -15.88 1.97
CA ARG A 216 4.42 -17.10 1.74
C ARG A 216 5.88 -16.88 2.04
N ILE A 217 6.32 -17.49 3.11
CA ILE A 217 7.74 -17.69 3.43
C ILE A 217 8.14 -19.12 3.01
N GLY A 218 9.42 -19.31 2.71
CA GLY A 218 9.94 -20.61 2.33
C GLY A 218 9.78 -20.93 0.84
N ILE A 219 9.83 -19.92 -0.03
CA ILE A 219 9.86 -20.11 -1.48
C ILE A 219 11.02 -21.07 -1.82
N PRO A 220 10.79 -22.15 -2.58
CA PRO A 220 11.85 -23.08 -2.94
C PRO A 220 13.01 -22.39 -3.67
N ASP A 221 14.23 -22.78 -3.35
CA ASP A 221 15.44 -22.18 -3.93
C ASP A 221 15.46 -22.21 -5.47
N ARG A 222 14.86 -23.24 -6.09
CA ARG A 222 14.76 -23.40 -7.56
C ARG A 222 13.87 -22.36 -8.24
N GLU A 223 13.00 -21.70 -7.47
CA GLU A 223 12.12 -20.66 -8.01
C GLU A 223 12.82 -19.32 -8.17
N PHE A 224 13.96 -19.10 -7.51
CA PHE A 224 14.73 -17.88 -7.67
C PHE A 224 15.64 -17.96 -8.90
N ILE A 225 15.72 -16.84 -9.63
CA ILE A 225 16.74 -16.63 -10.67
C ILE A 225 18.05 -16.39 -9.92
N ARG A 226 19.07 -17.18 -10.24
CA ARG A 226 20.38 -17.09 -9.61
C ARG A 226 21.49 -17.37 -10.62
N GLY A 227 22.63 -16.69 -10.46
CA GLY A 227 23.90 -16.97 -11.12
C GLY A 227 24.87 -17.66 -10.17
N GLU A 228 26.10 -17.20 -10.17
CA GLU A 228 27.16 -17.65 -9.24
C GLU A 228 27.06 -16.97 -7.84
N VAL A 229 26.16 -16.01 -7.69
CA VAL A 229 25.97 -15.26 -6.43
C VAL A 229 25.42 -16.20 -5.35
N PRO A 230 26.02 -16.22 -4.14
CA PRO A 230 25.51 -16.99 -3.03
C PRO A 230 24.08 -16.60 -2.67
N MET A 231 23.25 -17.60 -2.36
CA MET A 231 21.86 -17.41 -1.96
C MET A 231 21.58 -18.11 -0.64
N THR A 232 20.95 -17.41 0.28
CA THR A 232 20.47 -17.98 1.54
C THR A 232 19.41 -19.05 1.25
N LYS A 233 19.63 -20.27 1.75
CA LYS A 233 18.76 -21.42 1.49
C LYS A 233 17.42 -21.25 2.19
N ALA A 234 16.37 -21.88 1.63
CA ALA A 234 15.01 -21.74 2.14
C ALA A 234 14.89 -22.05 3.63
N GLU A 235 15.59 -23.09 4.12
CA GLU A 235 15.58 -23.51 5.53
C GLU A 235 16.11 -22.42 6.47
N ILE A 236 17.12 -21.69 6.02
CA ILE A 236 17.73 -20.58 6.78
C ILE A 236 16.89 -19.32 6.62
N ARG A 237 16.43 -19.02 5.40
CA ARG A 237 15.62 -17.84 5.08
C ARG A 237 14.35 -17.76 5.92
N VAL A 238 13.63 -18.89 6.06
CA VAL A 238 12.44 -18.98 6.92
C VAL A 238 12.76 -18.61 8.36
N GLN A 239 13.88 -19.09 8.90
CA GLN A 239 14.27 -18.78 10.29
C GLN A 239 14.69 -17.31 10.46
N VAL A 240 15.40 -16.75 9.48
CA VAL A 240 15.75 -15.31 9.49
C VAL A 240 14.48 -14.45 9.54
N LEU A 241 13.50 -14.74 8.70
CA LEU A 241 12.25 -14.00 8.66
C LEU A 241 11.41 -14.19 9.93
N ALA A 242 11.39 -15.41 10.50
CA ALA A 242 10.74 -15.67 11.78
C ALA A 242 11.36 -14.87 12.92
N LYS A 243 12.70 -14.80 12.99
CA LYS A 243 13.41 -13.98 14.01
C LYS A 243 13.27 -12.48 13.76
N ALA A 244 13.07 -12.05 12.53
CA ALA A 244 12.83 -10.66 12.16
C ALA A 244 11.44 -10.15 12.62
N GLN A 245 10.48 -11.04 12.92
CA GLN A 245 9.13 -10.70 13.40
C GLN A 245 8.48 -9.57 12.58
N ILE A 246 8.50 -9.70 11.25
CA ILE A 246 8.07 -8.66 10.33
C ILE A 246 6.57 -8.39 10.46
N SER A 247 6.20 -7.12 10.57
CA SER A 247 4.83 -6.62 10.59
C SER A 247 4.45 -6.01 9.22
N LEU A 248 3.16 -5.87 8.96
CA LEU A 248 2.62 -5.45 7.67
C LEU A 248 3.16 -4.09 7.18
N HIS A 249 3.42 -3.16 8.09
CA HIS A 249 3.86 -1.78 7.79
C HIS A 249 5.37 -1.56 7.99
N ASP A 250 6.14 -2.60 8.34
CA ASP A 250 7.56 -2.44 8.64
C ASP A 250 8.38 -1.95 7.44
N HIS A 251 9.25 -0.99 7.69
CA HIS A 251 10.36 -0.65 6.81
C HIS A 251 11.55 -1.55 7.12
N ILE A 252 12.07 -2.22 6.11
CA ILE A 252 13.08 -3.28 6.29
C ILE A 252 14.34 -2.92 5.50
N LEU A 253 15.49 -3.12 6.12
CA LEU A 253 16.81 -3.04 5.48
C LEU A 253 17.40 -4.44 5.36
N ASP A 254 17.68 -4.90 4.15
CA ASP A 254 18.41 -6.14 3.85
C ASP A 254 19.81 -5.78 3.34
N VAL A 255 20.84 -6.07 4.14
CA VAL A 255 22.24 -5.73 3.86
C VAL A 255 22.97 -6.93 3.29
N GLY A 256 23.54 -6.75 2.09
CA GLY A 256 24.16 -7.83 1.33
C GLY A 256 23.10 -8.78 0.78
N ALA A 257 22.12 -8.20 0.09
CA ALA A 257 20.91 -8.90 -0.34
C ALA A 257 21.17 -10.04 -1.35
N GLY A 258 22.31 -10.07 -2.02
CA GLY A 258 22.70 -11.11 -2.97
C GLY A 258 21.66 -11.28 -4.09
N THR A 259 21.05 -12.45 -4.18
CA THR A 259 19.97 -12.71 -5.16
C THR A 259 18.64 -12.01 -4.82
N GLY A 260 18.54 -11.35 -3.66
CA GLY A 260 17.33 -10.73 -3.15
C GLY A 260 16.34 -11.71 -2.50
N SER A 261 16.74 -12.95 -2.24
CA SER A 261 15.81 -13.98 -1.78
C SER A 261 15.17 -13.67 -0.42
N ILE A 262 15.92 -13.08 0.53
CA ILE A 262 15.37 -12.61 1.82
C ILE A 262 14.49 -11.38 1.57
N ALA A 263 14.99 -10.40 0.81
CA ALA A 263 14.26 -9.17 0.53
C ALA A 263 12.90 -9.41 -0.15
N ILE A 264 12.81 -10.38 -1.08
CA ILE A 264 11.57 -10.77 -1.77
C ILE A 264 10.54 -11.33 -0.76
N GLU A 265 10.93 -12.29 0.08
CA GLU A 265 10.01 -12.85 1.08
C GLU A 265 9.67 -11.85 2.18
N ALA A 266 10.62 -11.01 2.59
CA ALA A 266 10.39 -9.91 3.54
C ALA A 266 9.38 -8.89 2.99
N ALA A 267 9.48 -8.56 1.70
CA ALA A 267 8.55 -7.65 1.04
C ALA A 267 7.11 -8.22 0.96
N ALA A 268 6.98 -9.53 0.80
CA ALA A 268 5.68 -10.20 0.85
C ALA A 268 5.04 -10.11 2.26
N LEU A 269 5.85 -10.19 3.32
CA LEU A 269 5.39 -10.05 4.71
C LEU A 269 5.04 -8.61 5.06
N ALA A 270 5.88 -7.65 4.66
CA ALA A 270 5.69 -6.22 4.89
C ALA A 270 4.89 -5.57 3.74
N GLY A 271 3.69 -6.10 3.45
CA GLY A 271 2.91 -5.73 2.25
C GLY A 271 2.62 -4.23 2.09
N GLU A 272 2.54 -3.47 3.18
CA GLU A 272 2.32 -2.02 3.21
C GLU A 272 3.58 -1.22 3.59
N GLY A 273 4.66 -1.92 3.95
CA GLY A 273 5.98 -1.35 4.21
C GLY A 273 6.87 -1.33 2.96
N ILE A 274 8.15 -0.99 3.15
CA ILE A 274 9.16 -0.93 2.09
C ILE A 274 10.38 -1.75 2.50
N VAL A 275 10.92 -2.55 1.58
CA VAL A 275 12.19 -3.25 1.76
C VAL A 275 13.29 -2.55 0.96
N TYR A 276 14.34 -2.14 1.64
CA TYR A 276 15.56 -1.57 1.05
C TYR A 276 16.61 -2.68 0.94
N ALA A 277 16.84 -3.19 -0.27
CA ALA A 277 17.84 -4.21 -0.55
C ALA A 277 19.17 -3.54 -0.93
N VAL A 278 20.14 -3.57 -0.01
CA VAL A 278 21.49 -3.00 -0.24
C VAL A 278 22.39 -4.07 -0.83
N GLU A 279 22.92 -3.78 -2.03
CA GLU A 279 23.86 -4.67 -2.71
C GLU A 279 24.86 -3.86 -3.52
N ASN A 280 26.15 -4.26 -3.49
CA ASN A 280 27.22 -3.59 -4.20
C ASN A 280 27.70 -4.32 -5.46
N ASP A 281 27.38 -5.62 -5.59
CA ASP A 281 27.75 -6.42 -6.74
C ASP A 281 26.77 -6.17 -7.90
N PRO A 282 27.23 -5.74 -9.09
CA PRO A 282 26.35 -5.49 -10.23
C PRO A 282 25.59 -6.74 -10.71
N GLU A 283 26.20 -7.94 -10.68
CA GLU A 283 25.53 -9.17 -11.06
C GLU A 283 24.38 -9.47 -10.08
N ALA A 284 24.63 -9.36 -8.78
CA ALA A 284 23.61 -9.54 -7.75
C ALA A 284 22.47 -8.52 -7.86
N GLN A 285 22.78 -7.27 -8.20
CA GLN A 285 21.76 -6.24 -8.44
C GLN A 285 20.82 -6.60 -9.60
N GLU A 286 21.35 -7.15 -10.70
CA GLU A 286 20.51 -7.62 -11.80
C GLU A 286 19.65 -8.82 -11.41
N LEU A 287 20.18 -9.73 -10.58
CA LEU A 287 19.42 -10.85 -10.04
C LEU A 287 18.28 -10.36 -9.14
N ILE A 288 18.52 -9.35 -8.28
CA ILE A 288 17.47 -8.73 -7.45
C ILE A 288 16.36 -8.18 -8.36
N ARG A 289 16.69 -7.40 -9.39
CA ARG A 289 15.71 -6.84 -10.35
C ARG A 289 14.93 -7.93 -11.08
N ALA A 290 15.62 -8.99 -11.52
CA ALA A 290 15.00 -10.12 -12.21
C ALA A 290 14.03 -10.88 -11.30
N ASN A 291 14.43 -11.16 -10.06
CA ASN A 291 13.57 -11.80 -9.06
C ASN A 291 12.41 -10.89 -8.64
N GLN A 292 12.65 -9.60 -8.44
CA GLN A 292 11.61 -8.62 -8.17
C GLN A 292 10.51 -8.64 -9.24
N ARG A 293 10.88 -8.66 -10.52
CA ARG A 293 9.92 -8.81 -11.64
C ARG A 293 9.24 -10.16 -11.63
N LYS A 294 9.99 -11.26 -11.46
CA LYS A 294 9.45 -12.62 -11.44
C LYS A 294 8.39 -12.83 -10.37
N PHE A 295 8.63 -12.29 -9.18
CA PHE A 295 7.72 -12.43 -8.03
C PHE A 295 6.73 -11.25 -7.90
N ALA A 296 6.71 -10.32 -8.86
CA ALA A 296 5.82 -9.14 -8.88
C ALA A 296 5.86 -8.32 -7.58
N VAL A 297 7.05 -8.17 -6.96
CA VAL A 297 7.22 -7.44 -5.70
C VAL A 297 7.38 -5.96 -5.98
N SER A 298 6.40 -5.14 -5.58
CA SER A 298 6.37 -3.70 -5.86
C SER A 298 6.94 -2.84 -4.73
N ASN A 299 7.05 -3.36 -3.52
CA ASN A 299 7.52 -2.66 -2.32
C ASN A 299 9.00 -2.94 -1.97
N LEU A 300 9.78 -3.43 -2.92
CA LEU A 300 11.23 -3.61 -2.79
C LEU A 300 11.97 -2.52 -3.57
N GLN A 301 12.91 -1.85 -2.93
CA GLN A 301 13.80 -0.86 -3.52
C GLN A 301 15.24 -1.36 -3.46
N LEU A 302 15.84 -1.56 -4.65
CA LEU A 302 17.26 -1.85 -4.73
C LEU A 302 18.07 -0.57 -4.49
N VAL A 303 18.97 -0.62 -3.51
CA VAL A 303 19.91 0.45 -3.17
C VAL A 303 21.32 0.00 -3.52
N ALA A 304 21.78 0.38 -4.71
CA ALA A 304 23.11 0.03 -5.20
C ALA A 304 24.19 0.77 -4.41
N GLY A 305 25.07 0.03 -3.72
CA GLY A 305 26.14 0.60 -2.94
C GLY A 305 26.67 -0.30 -1.83
N THR A 306 27.64 0.21 -1.12
CA THR A 306 28.33 -0.53 -0.04
C THR A 306 27.86 -0.04 1.33
N ALA A 307 27.48 -0.98 2.22
CA ALA A 307 27.18 -0.68 3.60
C ALA A 307 28.48 -0.53 4.42
N PRO A 308 28.53 0.40 5.40
CA PRO A 308 27.45 1.27 5.84
C PRO A 308 27.35 2.64 5.12
N GLU A 309 28.22 2.96 4.17
CA GLU A 309 28.29 4.29 3.53
C GLU A 309 26.98 4.71 2.86
N ILE A 310 26.26 3.73 2.28
CA ILE A 310 25.00 3.97 1.59
C ILE A 310 23.83 4.29 2.51
N PHE A 311 23.97 4.05 3.82
CA PHE A 311 22.87 4.20 4.78
C PHE A 311 22.35 5.64 4.90
N ALA A 312 23.15 6.65 4.55
CA ALA A 312 22.70 8.04 4.47
C ALA A 312 21.52 8.29 3.50
N ARG A 313 21.26 7.32 2.59
CA ARG A 313 20.16 7.39 1.62
C ARG A 313 18.95 6.55 2.03
N ILE A 314 18.99 5.90 3.19
CA ILE A 314 17.96 5.00 3.66
C ILE A 314 17.26 5.67 4.85
N PRO A 315 15.93 5.81 4.84
CA PRO A 315 15.20 6.34 5.96
C PRO A 315 15.31 5.41 7.18
N PRO A 316 14.90 5.85 8.38
CA PRO A 316 14.78 4.96 9.54
C PRO A 316 13.97 3.71 9.22
N VAL A 317 14.43 2.55 9.70
CA VAL A 317 13.81 1.23 9.45
C VAL A 317 13.46 0.52 10.74
N ASP A 318 12.43 -0.32 10.71
CA ASP A 318 11.94 -1.11 11.84
C ASP A 318 12.70 -2.43 11.99
N VAL A 319 13.23 -2.94 10.87
CA VAL A 319 13.96 -4.22 10.83
C VAL A 319 15.23 -4.05 10.00
N CYS A 320 16.35 -4.57 10.53
CA CYS A 320 17.61 -4.68 9.80
C CYS A 320 18.04 -6.15 9.71
N ILE A 321 18.17 -6.69 8.51
CA ILE A 321 18.67 -8.04 8.24
C ILE A 321 20.06 -7.91 7.62
N ILE A 322 21.04 -8.64 8.15
CA ILE A 322 22.43 -8.61 7.69
C ILE A 322 22.81 -10.01 7.18
N GLY A 323 22.76 -10.20 5.86
CA GLY A 323 23.14 -11.44 5.19
C GLY A 323 24.60 -11.50 4.77
N GLY A 324 25.20 -10.34 4.47
CA GLY A 324 26.59 -10.22 4.06
C GLY A 324 27.24 -8.93 4.55
N SER A 325 28.41 -9.02 5.20
CA SER A 325 29.07 -7.86 5.80
C SER A 325 30.46 -7.53 5.20
N ARG A 326 31.03 -8.46 4.44
CA ARG A 326 32.42 -8.33 3.89
C ARG A 326 33.45 -7.88 4.95
N GLY A 327 33.33 -8.42 6.17
CA GLY A 327 34.22 -8.10 7.29
C GLY A 327 33.91 -6.80 8.04
N ARG A 328 32.81 -6.11 7.68
CA ARG A 328 32.45 -4.78 8.24
C ARG A 328 31.26 -4.85 9.20
N LEU A 329 30.96 -6.04 9.75
CA LEU A 329 29.76 -6.32 10.52
C LEU A 329 29.52 -5.31 11.66
N ALA A 330 30.55 -5.04 12.49
CA ALA A 330 30.43 -4.10 13.61
C ALA A 330 30.03 -2.67 13.16
N ALA A 331 30.67 -2.17 12.09
CA ALA A 331 30.35 -0.84 11.54
C ALA A 331 28.95 -0.79 10.92
N ILE A 332 28.49 -1.90 10.32
CA ILE A 332 27.13 -2.02 9.77
C ILE A 332 26.10 -1.97 10.90
N ILE A 333 26.30 -2.74 11.99
CA ILE A 333 25.39 -2.74 13.16
C ILE A 333 25.32 -1.33 13.77
N GLU A 334 26.48 -0.68 13.96
CA GLU A 334 26.58 0.64 14.59
C GLU A 334 25.87 1.73 13.79
N LYS A 335 25.99 1.70 12.45
CA LYS A 335 25.47 2.76 11.57
C LYS A 335 24.10 2.44 10.92
N ALA A 336 23.56 1.24 11.17
CA ALA A 336 22.25 0.89 10.65
C ALA A 336 21.19 1.93 11.09
N PRO A 337 20.36 2.43 10.17
CA PRO A 337 19.31 3.42 10.47
C PRO A 337 18.12 2.78 11.19
N LEU A 338 18.38 1.92 12.16
CA LEU A 338 17.39 1.16 12.91
C LEU A 338 16.75 2.06 13.98
N VAL A 339 15.42 2.10 14.02
CA VAL A 339 14.66 2.86 15.04
C VAL A 339 14.87 2.27 16.45
N GLN A 340 14.53 3.04 17.49
CA GLN A 340 14.49 2.51 18.86
C GLN A 340 13.44 1.39 18.97
N GLY A 341 13.77 0.29 19.64
CA GLY A 341 12.96 -0.92 19.68
C GLY A 341 12.95 -1.74 18.38
N GLY A 342 13.65 -1.26 17.35
CA GLY A 342 13.78 -1.95 16.07
C GLY A 342 14.53 -3.27 16.19
N ARG A 343 14.27 -4.20 15.28
CA ARG A 343 14.78 -5.58 15.31
C ARG A 343 15.95 -5.76 14.36
N LEU A 344 17.00 -6.39 14.84
CA LEU A 344 18.16 -6.74 14.03
C LEU A 344 18.28 -8.26 13.95
N VAL A 345 18.50 -8.79 12.75
CA VAL A 345 18.82 -10.20 12.53
C VAL A 345 20.07 -10.28 11.68
N MET A 346 21.06 -11.02 12.12
CA MET A 346 22.26 -11.27 11.31
C MET A 346 22.49 -12.76 11.12
N THR A 347 23.10 -13.12 9.99
CA THR A 347 23.55 -14.48 9.71
C THR A 347 25.05 -14.55 9.58
N ALA A 348 25.64 -15.62 10.09
CA ALA A 348 27.07 -15.89 9.96
C ALA A 348 27.34 -17.38 9.73
N VAL A 349 28.34 -17.68 8.90
CA VAL A 349 28.81 -19.05 8.63
C VAL A 349 29.94 -19.44 9.59
N THR A 350 30.63 -18.46 10.18
CA THR A 350 31.80 -18.68 11.05
C THR A 350 31.56 -18.21 12.48
N LEU A 351 32.20 -18.86 13.43
CA LEU A 351 32.17 -18.46 14.85
C LEU A 351 32.73 -17.06 15.06
N GLU A 352 33.82 -16.73 14.35
CA GLU A 352 34.49 -15.43 14.47
C GLU A 352 33.55 -14.26 14.08
N ASN A 353 32.77 -14.42 13.02
CA ASN A 353 31.80 -13.40 12.62
C ASN A 353 30.63 -13.34 13.62
N THR A 354 30.20 -14.47 14.16
CA THR A 354 29.16 -14.51 15.19
C THR A 354 29.62 -13.78 16.45
N LEU A 355 30.85 -14.05 16.94
CA LEU A 355 31.41 -13.39 18.12
C LEU A 355 31.57 -11.89 17.92
N LYS A 356 32.12 -11.44 16.77
CA LYS A 356 32.23 -10.00 16.42
C LYS A 356 30.85 -9.32 16.42
N GLY A 357 29.82 -10.01 15.95
CA GLY A 357 28.46 -9.48 15.96
C GLY A 357 27.92 -9.35 17.37
N LEU A 358 28.09 -10.37 18.22
CA LEU A 358 27.69 -10.35 19.63
C LEU A 358 28.39 -9.23 20.41
N GLU A 359 29.70 -9.10 20.29
CA GLU A 359 30.48 -8.02 20.91
C GLU A 359 29.98 -6.63 20.48
N ALA A 360 29.63 -6.47 19.20
CA ALA A 360 29.09 -5.20 18.69
C ALA A 360 27.69 -4.91 19.25
N LEU A 361 26.80 -5.90 19.33
CA LEU A 361 25.45 -5.75 19.89
C LEU A 361 25.50 -5.41 21.38
N GLU A 362 26.34 -6.11 22.17
CA GLU A 362 26.52 -5.84 23.61
C GLU A 362 27.09 -4.43 23.85
N ARG A 363 28.13 -4.04 23.10
CA ARG A 363 28.73 -2.70 23.18
C ARG A 363 27.74 -1.58 22.88
N LEU A 364 26.79 -1.83 21.98
CA LEU A 364 25.77 -0.85 21.55
C LEU A 364 24.48 -0.96 22.37
N ASN A 365 24.48 -1.71 23.47
CA ASN A 365 23.34 -1.89 24.38
C ASN A 365 22.06 -2.41 23.67
N PHE A 366 22.22 -3.37 22.75
CA PHE A 366 21.06 -4.08 22.23
C PHE A 366 20.50 -5.01 23.30
N ALA A 367 19.18 -5.13 23.35
CA ALA A 367 18.44 -6.03 24.22
C ALA A 367 18.03 -7.33 23.49
N ASP A 368 17.53 -8.31 24.23
CA ASP A 368 16.97 -9.56 23.72
C ASP A 368 17.91 -10.29 22.74
N ILE A 369 19.22 -10.27 23.02
CA ILE A 369 20.22 -10.91 22.16
C ILE A 369 20.06 -12.42 22.26
N GLU A 370 19.71 -13.07 21.17
CA GLU A 370 19.59 -14.53 21.07
C GLU A 370 20.36 -15.04 19.85
N THR A 371 21.14 -16.10 20.03
CA THR A 371 21.84 -16.78 18.92
C THR A 371 21.42 -18.24 18.86
N ILE A 372 21.01 -18.66 17.67
CA ILE A 372 20.76 -20.07 17.35
C ILE A 372 21.71 -20.53 16.26
N SER A 373 21.97 -21.83 16.17
CA SER A 373 22.65 -22.43 15.02
C SER A 373 21.75 -23.46 14.35
N ILE A 374 21.78 -23.47 13.02
CA ILE A 374 20.98 -24.38 12.19
C ILE A 374 21.90 -25.11 11.25
N GLN A 375 21.75 -26.44 11.23
CA GLN A 375 22.35 -27.30 10.24
C GLN A 375 21.25 -28.11 9.56
N ALA A 376 21.09 -27.94 8.27
CA ALA A 376 20.10 -28.67 7.46
C ALA A 376 20.80 -29.76 6.64
N VAL A 377 20.17 -30.92 6.53
CA VAL A 377 20.59 -32.02 5.67
C VAL A 377 19.45 -32.32 4.70
N ARG A 378 19.72 -32.21 3.41
CA ARG A 378 18.78 -32.58 2.36
C ARG A 378 19.04 -34.03 1.92
N TRP A 379 18.00 -34.72 1.48
CA TRP A 379 18.07 -36.10 1.01
C TRP A 379 17.56 -36.21 -0.44
N PRO A 380 18.27 -35.65 -1.40
CA PRO A 380 17.85 -35.77 -2.81
C PRO A 380 17.92 -37.22 -3.26
N LYS A 381 16.96 -37.57 -4.12
CA LYS A 381 16.98 -38.87 -4.79
C LYS A 381 17.99 -38.84 -5.94
N ILE A 382 19.00 -39.70 -5.89
CA ILE A 382 20.01 -39.91 -6.94
C ILE A 382 19.88 -41.31 -7.41
N SER A 383 19.44 -41.54 -8.64
CA SER A 383 18.98 -42.84 -9.14
C SER A 383 17.88 -43.41 -8.24
N ASP A 384 18.10 -44.54 -7.59
CA ASP A 384 17.13 -45.23 -6.73
C ASP A 384 17.39 -44.99 -5.22
N LEU A 385 18.38 -44.21 -4.86
CA LEU A 385 18.81 -43.99 -3.49
C LEU A 385 18.64 -42.52 -3.07
N HIS A 386 18.37 -42.32 -1.78
CA HIS A 386 18.39 -41.02 -1.17
C HIS A 386 19.74 -40.82 -0.48
N MET A 387 20.49 -39.81 -0.90
CA MET A 387 21.81 -39.50 -0.35
C MET A 387 21.79 -38.24 0.49
N ALA A 388 22.43 -38.26 1.65
CA ALA A 388 22.57 -37.08 2.50
C ALA A 388 23.44 -36.02 1.85
N GLN A 389 22.92 -34.79 1.76
CA GLN A 389 23.65 -33.59 1.37
C GLN A 389 23.58 -32.59 2.52
N SER A 390 24.64 -32.48 3.29
CA SER A 390 24.76 -31.50 4.36
C SER A 390 24.91 -30.10 3.78
N LEU A 391 24.14 -29.15 4.32
CA LEU A 391 24.37 -27.73 4.13
C LEU A 391 25.32 -27.21 5.21
N ASN A 392 25.96 -26.06 4.96
CA ASN A 392 26.77 -25.40 5.97
C ASN A 392 25.90 -25.06 7.19
N GLN A 393 26.47 -25.21 8.38
CA GLN A 393 25.89 -24.69 9.60
C GLN A 393 25.85 -23.18 9.54
N ILE A 394 24.73 -22.58 9.89
CA ILE A 394 24.53 -21.12 9.92
C ILE A 394 24.15 -20.68 11.32
N PHE A 395 24.81 -19.66 11.82
CA PHE A 395 24.43 -18.97 13.04
C PHE A 395 23.47 -17.83 12.69
N ILE A 396 22.38 -17.72 13.43
CA ILE A 396 21.41 -16.62 13.30
C ILE A 396 21.34 -15.95 14.65
N THR A 397 21.69 -14.67 14.70
CA THR A 397 21.58 -13.84 15.89
C THR A 397 20.52 -12.79 15.70
N SER A 398 19.58 -12.71 16.63
CA SER A 398 18.56 -11.67 16.69
C SER A 398 18.75 -10.79 17.92
N ALA A 399 18.39 -9.50 17.81
CA ALA A 399 18.47 -8.54 18.91
C ALA A 399 17.47 -7.40 18.69
N ARG A 400 17.17 -6.65 19.74
CA ARG A 400 16.39 -5.40 19.68
C ARG A 400 17.28 -4.22 20.05
N LYS A 401 17.16 -3.12 19.30
CA LYS A 401 17.86 -1.88 19.64
C LYS A 401 17.27 -1.33 20.94
N GLY A 402 18.09 -1.24 21.99
CA GLY A 402 17.67 -0.78 23.31
C GLY A 402 17.05 0.61 23.25
N GLY A 403 15.97 0.84 24.01
CA GLY A 403 15.47 2.17 24.31
C GLY A 403 16.26 2.73 25.49
N GLU A 404 16.38 4.04 25.59
CA GLU A 404 16.75 4.67 26.86
C GLU A 404 15.71 4.25 27.90
N LEU A 405 16.18 3.69 29.04
CA LEU A 405 15.36 3.34 30.20
C LEU A 405 14.71 4.60 30.78
#